data_6ddcc6bc743649e10f805dcde345d0aa
#
_entry.id   6ddcc6bc743649e10f805dcde345d0aa
#
_cell.length_a   1.000
_cell.length_b   1.000
_cell.length_c   1.000
_cell.angle_alpha   90.00
_cell.angle_beta   90.00
_cell.angle_gamma   90.00
#
_symmetry.space_group_name_H-M   'P 1'
#
loop_
_entity.id
_entity.type
_entity.pdbx_description
1 polymer ?
#
loop_
_entity_poly.entity_id
_entity_poly.type
_entity_poly.pdbx_seq_one_letter_code
_entity_poly.pdbx_strand_id
1 'polypeptide(L)'
;MGLMIRSSSIHAAGCYTTSAIPKGAKVVEYTGPRISKRKADAQFKDSKTTYLFGLGDGSTVIDGHGMAMYINHSCDPNCETEELRGRVWVMSLRRIAPGEELTYDYNLYDGDEDDARCHCGAGTCRQTMYSPEEITRREKAAKRKAAKAAGKRVPVPGK
;
A
#
# COMPACT_ATOMS: atom_id res chain seq x y z
N MET A 1 -7.56 -15.95 18.45
CA MET A 1 -8.01 -14.94 17.45
C MET A 1 -8.08 -15.67 16.12
N GLY A 2 -9.24 -15.66 15.45
CA GLY A 2 -9.44 -16.31 14.15
C GLY A 2 -9.49 -15.28 13.03
N LEU A 3 -8.87 -15.61 11.90
CA LEU A 3 -8.95 -14.83 10.66
C LEU A 3 -9.55 -15.69 9.56
N MET A 4 -10.24 -15.06 8.61
CA MET A 4 -10.82 -15.73 7.44
C MET A 4 -10.70 -14.87 6.19
N ILE A 5 -10.60 -15.51 5.04
CA ILE A 5 -10.62 -14.83 3.74
C ILE A 5 -12.04 -14.90 3.17
N ARG A 6 -12.53 -13.76 2.70
CA ARG A 6 -13.83 -13.65 2.02
C ARG A 6 -13.72 -12.66 0.85
N SER A 7 -14.75 -12.63 0.01
CA SER A 7 -14.91 -11.58 -1.00
C SER A 7 -14.94 -10.21 -0.33
N SER A 8 -14.24 -9.24 -0.91
CA SER A 8 -14.15 -7.86 -0.42
C SER A 8 -14.77 -6.89 -1.42
N SER A 9 -15.37 -5.82 -0.91
CA SER A 9 -15.81 -4.68 -1.72
C SER A 9 -14.68 -3.75 -2.11
N ILE A 10 -13.51 -3.86 -1.46
CA ILE A 10 -12.32 -3.05 -1.77
C ILE A 10 -11.59 -3.63 -2.98
N HIS A 11 -11.21 -4.92 -2.89
CA HIS A 11 -10.52 -5.62 -3.97
C HIS A 11 -10.65 -7.15 -3.78
N ALA A 12 -11.14 -7.84 -4.80
CA ALA A 12 -11.25 -9.30 -4.94
C ALA A 12 -11.52 -10.08 -3.63
N ALA A 13 -10.51 -10.25 -2.80
CA ALA A 13 -10.57 -10.94 -1.51
C ALA A 13 -10.02 -10.05 -0.39
N GLY A 14 -10.56 -10.20 0.82
CA GLY A 14 -10.13 -9.49 2.02
C GLY A 14 -9.98 -10.41 3.21
N CYS A 15 -9.19 -9.99 4.18
CA CYS A 15 -8.97 -10.67 5.44
C CYS A 15 -9.93 -10.11 6.51
N TYR A 16 -10.71 -10.98 7.13
CA TYR A 16 -11.73 -10.62 8.13
C TYR A 16 -11.43 -11.29 9.46
N THR A 17 -11.74 -10.61 10.57
CA THR A 17 -11.65 -11.24 11.89
C THR A 17 -12.93 -12.00 12.25
N THR A 18 -12.80 -13.17 12.85
CA THR A 18 -13.93 -13.96 13.38
C THR A 18 -14.25 -13.65 14.84
N SER A 19 -13.38 -12.89 15.53
CA SER A 19 -13.54 -12.51 16.93
C SER A 19 -13.09 -11.07 17.16
N ALA A 20 -13.56 -10.45 18.24
CA ALA A 20 -13.13 -9.09 18.57
C ALA A 20 -11.62 -9.01 18.81
N ILE A 21 -10.98 -7.96 18.26
CA ILE A 21 -9.58 -7.66 18.45
C ILE A 21 -9.47 -6.36 19.25
N PRO A 22 -8.76 -6.35 20.38
CA PRO A 22 -8.55 -5.12 21.16
C PRO A 22 -7.57 -4.17 20.43
N LYS A 23 -7.62 -2.88 20.76
CA LYS A 23 -6.64 -1.89 20.27
C LYS A 23 -5.21 -2.28 20.69
N GLY A 24 -4.24 -2.10 19.81
CA GLY A 24 -2.82 -2.34 20.04
C GLY A 24 -2.43 -3.83 20.00
N ALA A 25 -3.33 -4.72 19.56
CA ALA A 25 -3.02 -6.14 19.48
C ALA A 25 -2.21 -6.46 18.22
N LYS A 26 -1.26 -7.40 18.36
CA LYS A 26 -0.63 -8.07 17.22
C LYS A 26 -1.65 -9.01 16.58
N VAL A 27 -2.04 -8.70 15.34
CA VAL A 27 -3.09 -9.42 14.63
C VAL A 27 -2.53 -10.60 13.87
N VAL A 28 -1.58 -10.34 12.99
CA VAL A 28 -0.92 -11.35 12.15
C VAL A 28 0.44 -10.85 11.70
N GLU A 29 1.38 -11.76 11.49
CA GLU A 29 2.67 -11.44 10.91
C GLU A 29 2.58 -11.45 9.38
N TYR A 30 3.22 -10.47 8.74
CA TYR A 30 3.43 -10.46 7.31
C TYR A 30 4.63 -11.34 6.98
N THR A 31 4.38 -12.54 6.50
CA THR A 31 5.39 -13.57 6.29
C THR A 31 5.63 -13.84 4.81
N GLY A 32 6.83 -14.29 4.48
CA GLY A 32 7.21 -14.70 3.14
C GLY A 32 8.73 -14.65 2.92
N PRO A 33 9.22 -15.12 1.77
CA PRO A 33 10.61 -14.97 1.40
C PRO A 33 11.04 -13.51 1.33
N ARG A 34 12.22 -13.20 1.87
CA ARG A 34 12.85 -11.90 1.70
C ARG A 34 13.70 -11.90 0.45
N ILE A 35 13.43 -10.98 -0.44
CA ILE A 35 14.17 -10.82 -1.68
C ILE A 35 14.59 -9.37 -1.86
N SER A 36 15.64 -9.12 -2.63
CA SER A 36 16.01 -7.73 -2.94
C SER A 36 14.92 -7.09 -3.82
N LYS A 37 14.69 -5.79 -3.62
CA LYS A 37 13.75 -5.01 -4.45
C LYS A 37 14.04 -5.21 -5.94
N ARG A 38 15.32 -5.16 -6.34
CA ARG A 38 15.75 -5.39 -7.74
C ARG A 38 15.29 -6.76 -8.27
N LYS A 39 15.36 -7.82 -7.43
CA LYS A 39 14.89 -9.15 -7.83
C LYS A 39 13.38 -9.18 -7.94
N ALA A 40 12.66 -8.54 -7.02
CA ALA A 40 11.21 -8.43 -7.06
C ALA A 40 10.75 -7.69 -8.32
N ASP A 41 11.35 -6.53 -8.63
CA ASP A 41 11.03 -5.74 -9.82
C ASP A 41 11.23 -6.55 -11.12
N ALA A 42 12.27 -7.37 -11.20
CA ALA A 42 12.51 -8.23 -12.35
C ALA A 42 11.53 -9.43 -12.41
N GLN A 43 11.25 -10.06 -11.27
CA GLN A 43 10.42 -11.26 -11.19
C GLN A 43 8.94 -10.96 -11.43
N PHE A 44 8.46 -9.82 -10.96
CA PHE A 44 7.03 -9.47 -10.98
C PHE A 44 6.68 -8.39 -12.01
N LYS A 45 7.62 -8.06 -12.92
CA LYS A 45 7.48 -6.99 -13.93
C LYS A 45 6.16 -7.04 -14.71
N ASP A 46 5.74 -8.25 -15.09
CA ASP A 46 4.54 -8.47 -15.92
C ASP A 46 3.38 -9.05 -15.09
N SER A 47 3.49 -9.07 -13.76
CA SER A 47 2.46 -9.57 -12.86
C SER A 47 1.37 -8.53 -12.64
N LYS A 48 0.12 -8.90 -12.88
CA LYS A 48 -1.04 -8.03 -12.64
C LYS A 48 -1.31 -7.80 -11.15
N THR A 49 -0.85 -8.69 -10.29
CA THR A 49 -1.05 -8.60 -8.84
C THR A 49 0.23 -9.06 -8.14
N THR A 50 0.65 -8.30 -7.16
CA THR A 50 1.79 -8.63 -6.31
C THR A 50 1.42 -8.43 -4.84
N TYR A 51 2.04 -9.20 -3.97
CA TYR A 51 1.87 -9.11 -2.52
C TYR A 51 3.20 -8.74 -1.86
N LEU A 52 3.85 -7.71 -2.40
CA LEU A 52 5.17 -7.28 -1.95
C LEU A 52 5.05 -6.26 -0.82
N PHE A 53 5.75 -6.51 0.28
CA PHE A 53 5.86 -5.57 1.40
C PHE A 53 7.29 -5.04 1.49
N GLY A 54 7.47 -3.72 1.31
CA GLY A 54 8.77 -3.06 1.42
C GLY A 54 9.21 -2.92 2.88
N LEU A 55 10.45 -3.29 3.18
CA LEU A 55 11.05 -3.08 4.49
C LEU A 55 11.66 -1.68 4.61
N GLY A 56 11.83 -1.22 5.85
CA GLY A 56 12.35 0.11 6.15
C GLY A 56 13.78 0.37 5.65
N ASP A 57 14.53 -0.67 5.24
CA ASP A 57 15.83 -0.54 4.61
C ASP A 57 15.79 -0.05 3.15
N GLY A 58 14.60 0.01 2.54
CA GLY A 58 14.35 0.44 1.17
C GLY A 58 14.92 -0.47 0.07
N SER A 59 15.60 -1.56 0.43
CA SER A 59 16.28 -2.46 -0.50
C SER A 59 15.74 -3.88 -0.49
N THR A 60 15.01 -4.24 0.55
CA THR A 60 14.46 -5.57 0.77
C THR A 60 12.93 -5.52 0.76
N VAL A 61 12.31 -6.54 0.16
CA VAL A 61 10.87 -6.74 0.20
C VAL A 61 10.56 -8.17 0.69
N ILE A 62 9.39 -8.32 1.31
CA ILE A 62 8.81 -9.63 1.61
C ILE A 62 7.84 -9.96 0.48
N ASP A 63 8.05 -11.10 -0.18
CA ASP A 63 7.08 -11.70 -1.10
C ASP A 63 6.01 -12.40 -0.24
N GLY A 64 4.85 -11.75 -0.08
CA GLY A 64 3.86 -12.08 0.93
C GLY A 64 3.18 -13.42 0.73
N HIS A 65 3.17 -14.22 1.79
CA HIS A 65 2.43 -15.47 1.89
C HIS A 65 1.53 -15.45 3.14
N GLY A 66 0.53 -16.31 3.16
CA GLY A 66 -0.37 -16.46 4.31
C GLY A 66 -1.49 -15.42 4.35
N MET A 67 -2.07 -15.21 5.54
CA MET A 67 -3.29 -14.43 5.71
C MET A 67 -3.08 -12.93 5.52
N ALA A 68 -1.91 -12.41 5.89
CA ALA A 68 -1.62 -10.98 5.86
C ALA A 68 -1.61 -10.39 4.44
N MET A 69 -1.28 -11.20 3.43
CA MET A 69 -1.29 -10.75 2.02
C MET A 69 -2.68 -10.37 1.52
N TYR A 70 -3.75 -10.83 2.19
CA TYR A 70 -5.14 -10.50 1.86
C TYR A 70 -5.70 -9.32 2.65
N ILE A 71 -4.88 -8.63 3.45
CA ILE A 71 -5.31 -7.42 4.12
C ILE A 71 -5.24 -6.26 3.13
N ASN A 72 -6.40 -5.72 2.76
CA ASN A 72 -6.52 -4.68 1.75
C ASN A 72 -6.07 -3.31 2.26
N HIS A 73 -5.81 -2.40 1.31
CA HIS A 73 -5.55 -1.00 1.62
C HIS A 73 -6.81 -0.25 2.03
N SER A 74 -6.67 0.66 3.00
CA SER A 74 -7.64 1.72 3.26
C SER A 74 -6.92 3.04 3.59
N CYS A 75 -7.50 4.16 3.16
CA CYS A 75 -7.08 5.50 3.57
C CYS A 75 -7.58 5.89 4.98
N ASP A 76 -8.51 5.09 5.54
CA ASP A 76 -8.97 5.15 6.93
C ASP A 76 -8.92 3.74 7.52
N PRO A 77 -7.72 3.23 7.82
CA PRO A 77 -7.49 1.84 8.16
C PRO A 77 -7.83 1.54 9.63
N ASN A 78 -8.11 0.27 9.92
CA ASN A 78 -8.25 -0.23 11.29
C ASN A 78 -6.99 -0.92 11.83
N CYS A 79 -5.98 -1.08 10.99
CA CYS A 79 -4.66 -1.62 11.35
C CYS A 79 -3.54 -0.74 10.79
N GLU A 80 -2.36 -0.94 11.34
CA GLU A 80 -1.08 -0.43 10.83
C GLU A 80 -0.06 -1.57 10.76
N THR A 81 1.07 -1.33 10.13
CA THR A 81 2.18 -2.28 10.10
C THR A 81 3.35 -1.77 10.93
N GLU A 82 3.95 -2.65 11.70
CA GLU A 82 5.10 -2.34 12.55
C GLU A 82 6.22 -3.36 12.35
N GLU A 83 7.43 -2.88 12.08
CA GLU A 83 8.62 -3.72 12.00
C GLU A 83 9.26 -3.85 13.39
N LEU A 84 9.11 -5.04 13.98
CA LEU A 84 9.62 -5.36 15.32
C LEU A 84 10.65 -6.49 15.23
N ARG A 85 11.89 -6.20 15.60
CA ARG A 85 12.99 -7.18 15.62
C ARG A 85 13.11 -7.95 14.30
N GLY A 86 13.01 -7.22 13.19
CA GLY A 86 13.09 -7.79 11.86
C GLY A 86 11.88 -8.61 11.42
N ARG A 87 10.75 -8.52 12.10
CA ARG A 87 9.47 -9.14 11.72
C ARG A 87 8.44 -8.06 11.51
N VAL A 88 7.61 -8.18 10.49
CA VAL A 88 6.54 -7.24 10.20
C VAL A 88 5.24 -7.76 10.81
N TRP A 89 4.64 -6.96 11.66
CA TRP A 89 3.36 -7.25 12.30
C TRP A 89 2.28 -6.30 11.85
N VAL A 90 1.11 -6.83 11.59
CA VAL A 90 -0.12 -6.03 11.47
C VAL A 90 -0.67 -5.83 12.87
N MET A 91 -0.82 -4.57 13.28
CA MET A 91 -1.26 -4.13 14.60
C MET A 91 -2.60 -3.44 14.49
N SER A 92 -3.51 -3.68 15.43
CA SER A 92 -4.81 -3.00 15.45
C SER A 92 -4.70 -1.57 15.99
N LEU A 93 -5.17 -0.58 15.23
CA LEU A 93 -5.22 0.84 15.63
C LEU A 93 -6.36 1.15 16.60
N ARG A 94 -7.42 0.36 16.56
CA ARG A 94 -8.62 0.48 17.40
C ARG A 94 -9.17 -0.90 17.74
N ARG A 95 -10.22 -0.94 18.55
CA ARG A 95 -11.00 -2.16 18.68
C ARG A 95 -11.65 -2.50 17.35
N ILE A 96 -11.55 -3.76 16.92
CA ILE A 96 -12.13 -4.29 15.68
C ILE A 96 -13.19 -5.32 16.07
N ALA A 97 -14.39 -5.20 15.50
CA ALA A 97 -15.50 -6.10 15.81
C ALA A 97 -15.41 -7.42 15.03
N PRO A 98 -16.01 -8.51 15.50
CA PRO A 98 -16.13 -9.73 14.73
C PRO A 98 -16.80 -9.46 13.37
N GLY A 99 -16.25 -10.02 12.29
CA GLY A 99 -16.76 -9.85 10.93
C GLY A 99 -16.28 -8.59 10.22
N GLU A 100 -15.52 -7.70 10.88
CA GLU A 100 -14.89 -6.55 10.21
C GLU A 100 -13.74 -7.00 9.29
N GLU A 101 -13.60 -6.34 8.14
CA GLU A 101 -12.45 -6.47 7.27
C GLU A 101 -11.25 -5.75 7.88
N LEU A 102 -10.09 -6.40 7.88
CA LEU A 102 -8.83 -5.81 8.28
C LEU A 102 -8.27 -5.01 7.11
N THR A 103 -7.80 -3.79 7.40
CA THR A 103 -7.19 -2.91 6.40
C THR A 103 -6.01 -2.17 7.00
N TYR A 104 -4.98 -1.88 6.19
CA TYR A 104 -3.91 -0.95 6.57
C TYR A 104 -3.56 -0.02 5.42
N ASP A 105 -2.89 1.10 5.72
CA ASP A 105 -2.43 2.01 4.68
C ASP A 105 -1.16 1.45 4.04
N TYR A 106 -1.19 1.19 2.74
CA TYR A 106 -0.04 0.60 2.02
C TYR A 106 1.14 1.54 1.93
N ASN A 107 0.90 2.86 1.95
CA ASN A 107 1.94 3.88 1.88
C ASN A 107 2.95 3.62 0.76
N LEU A 108 2.44 3.34 -0.44
CA LEU A 108 3.29 3.05 -1.60
C LEU A 108 4.23 4.24 -1.89
N TYR A 109 5.47 3.93 -2.19
CA TYR A 109 6.53 4.91 -2.48
C TYR A 109 7.02 4.86 -3.93
N ASP A 110 6.51 3.92 -4.73
CA ASP A 110 6.82 3.73 -6.16
C ASP A 110 5.65 3.07 -6.91
N GLY A 111 5.87 2.67 -8.16
CA GLY A 111 4.86 2.06 -9.02
C GLY A 111 4.15 3.06 -9.93
N ASP A 112 3.28 2.55 -10.79
CA ASP A 112 2.52 3.34 -11.74
C ASP A 112 1.25 3.93 -11.11
N GLU A 113 0.77 5.05 -11.65
CA GLU A 113 -0.42 5.74 -11.12
C GLU A 113 -1.68 4.89 -11.23
N ASP A 114 -1.81 4.10 -12.29
CA ASP A 114 -2.97 3.24 -12.49
C ASP A 114 -3.01 2.10 -11.46
N ASP A 115 -1.85 1.51 -11.13
CA ASP A 115 -1.73 0.46 -10.13
C ASP A 115 -1.92 0.99 -8.70
N ALA A 116 -1.63 2.28 -8.47
CA ALA A 116 -1.79 2.92 -7.19
C ALA A 116 -3.16 3.55 -6.95
N ARG A 117 -4.14 3.37 -7.85
CA ARG A 117 -5.51 3.87 -7.64
C ARG A 117 -6.16 3.22 -6.44
N CYS A 118 -6.79 4.06 -5.61
CA CYS A 118 -7.48 3.61 -4.41
C CYS A 118 -9.01 3.62 -4.58
N HIS A 119 -9.63 2.50 -4.22
CA HIS A 119 -11.08 2.30 -4.22
C HIS A 119 -11.58 1.83 -2.84
N CYS A 120 -10.92 2.23 -1.75
CA CYS A 120 -11.19 1.73 -0.40
C CYS A 120 -12.58 2.12 0.16
N GLY A 121 -13.28 3.08 -0.46
CA GLY A 121 -14.60 3.53 -0.03
C GLY A 121 -14.61 4.39 1.24
N ALA A 122 -13.47 4.72 1.84
CA ALA A 122 -13.40 5.61 2.99
C ALA A 122 -13.82 7.03 2.63
N GLY A 123 -14.50 7.73 3.56
CA GLY A 123 -14.91 9.13 3.37
C GLY A 123 -13.72 10.10 3.18
N THR A 124 -12.55 9.71 3.68
CA THR A 124 -11.28 10.45 3.58
C THR A 124 -10.35 9.87 2.50
N CYS A 125 -10.90 9.11 1.53
CA CYS A 125 -10.11 8.43 0.52
C CYS A 125 -9.26 9.43 -0.31
N ARG A 126 -7.96 9.20 -0.37
CA ARG A 126 -6.99 10.00 -1.14
C ARG A 126 -7.02 9.71 -2.64
N GLN A 127 -7.84 8.75 -3.11
CA GLN A 127 -7.91 8.26 -4.49
C GLN A 127 -6.61 7.58 -4.96
N THR A 128 -5.63 7.44 -4.08
CA THR A 128 -4.36 6.78 -4.33
C THR A 128 -3.86 6.05 -3.09
N MET A 129 -3.10 4.97 -3.30
CA MET A 129 -2.42 4.22 -2.24
C MET A 129 -1.00 4.74 -1.95
N TYR A 130 -0.55 5.80 -2.66
CA TYR A 130 0.74 6.42 -2.36
C TYR A 130 0.77 7.04 -0.97
N SER A 131 1.96 7.05 -0.36
CA SER A 131 2.21 7.79 0.85
C SER A 131 2.08 9.30 0.64
N PRO A 132 1.78 10.09 1.68
CA PRO A 132 1.73 11.56 1.58
C PRO A 132 3.04 12.16 1.04
N GLU A 133 4.18 11.58 1.40
CA GLU A 133 5.49 11.99 0.94
C GLU A 133 5.65 11.75 -0.57
N GLU A 134 5.21 10.59 -1.05
CA GLU A 134 5.28 10.23 -2.46
C GLU A 134 4.33 11.10 -3.30
N ILE A 135 3.13 11.39 -2.82
CA ILE A 135 2.20 12.33 -3.46
C ILE A 135 2.88 13.69 -3.63
N THR A 136 3.46 14.22 -2.53
CA THR A 136 4.16 15.51 -2.55
C THR A 136 5.34 15.51 -3.53
N ARG A 137 6.10 14.42 -3.59
CA ARG A 137 7.23 14.24 -4.51
C ARG A 137 6.78 14.28 -5.96
N ARG A 138 5.70 13.55 -6.30
CA ARG A 138 5.14 13.49 -7.65
C ARG A 138 4.58 14.84 -8.10
N GLU A 139 3.86 15.54 -7.24
CA GLU A 139 3.35 16.89 -7.52
C GLU A 139 4.47 17.88 -7.82
N LYS A 140 5.54 17.88 -7.00
CA LYS A 140 6.72 18.72 -7.23
C LYS A 140 7.39 18.40 -8.56
N ALA A 141 7.52 17.11 -8.90
CA ALA A 141 8.09 16.68 -10.17
C ALA A 141 7.24 17.12 -11.37
N ALA A 142 5.92 16.97 -11.28
CA ALA A 142 4.99 17.42 -12.32
C ALA A 142 5.06 18.95 -12.55
N LYS A 143 5.07 19.73 -11.46
CA LYS A 143 5.22 21.21 -11.55
C LYS A 143 6.54 21.62 -12.21
N ARG A 144 7.65 20.96 -11.88
CA ARG A 144 8.96 21.21 -12.52
C ARG A 144 8.94 20.86 -14.01
N LYS A 145 8.32 19.74 -14.40
CA LYS A 145 8.18 19.32 -15.80
C LYS A 145 7.34 20.32 -16.59
N ALA A 146 6.23 20.77 -16.04
CA ALA A 146 5.35 21.78 -16.66
C ALA A 146 6.07 23.12 -16.84
N ALA A 147 6.78 23.62 -15.82
CA ALA A 147 7.57 24.86 -15.92
C ALA A 147 8.66 24.78 -17.00
N LYS A 148 9.36 23.63 -17.08
CA LYS A 148 10.38 23.40 -18.11
C LYS A 148 9.79 23.36 -19.53
N ALA A 149 8.58 22.81 -19.69
CA ALA A 149 7.87 22.77 -20.97
C ALA A 149 7.39 24.16 -21.40
N ALA A 150 6.88 24.97 -20.46
CA ALA A 150 6.46 26.34 -20.71
C ALA A 150 7.61 27.26 -21.11
N GLY A 151 8.80 27.11 -20.48
CA GLY A 151 9.98 27.90 -20.79
C GLY A 151 10.64 27.57 -22.15
N LYS A 152 10.26 26.46 -22.80
CA LYS A 152 10.74 26.07 -24.14
C LYS A 152 9.91 26.63 -25.30
N ARG A 153 8.77 27.27 -25.04
CA ARG A 153 7.99 27.95 -26.07
C ARG A 153 8.62 29.31 -26.37
N VAL A 154 9.63 29.33 -27.26
CA VAL A 154 10.13 30.59 -27.89
C VAL A 154 9.05 31.07 -28.84
N PRO A 155 8.65 32.37 -28.80
CA PRO A 155 7.75 32.92 -29.80
C PRO A 155 8.48 32.89 -31.16
N VAL A 156 7.83 32.33 -32.18
CA VAL A 156 8.28 32.47 -33.57
C VAL A 156 8.03 33.91 -33.94
N PRO A 157 9.06 34.71 -34.34
CA PRO A 157 8.82 36.06 -34.83
C PRO A 157 8.03 35.95 -36.12
N GLY A 158 6.82 36.56 -36.10
CA GLY A 158 6.02 36.71 -37.31
C GLY A 158 6.77 37.52 -38.38
N LYS A 159 6.72 37.02 -39.60
CA LYS A 159 7.08 37.77 -40.80
C LYS A 159 5.96 38.75 -41.18
#